data_0e491146a8a21ba32817b9a3965ae255
#
_entry.id   0e491146a8a21ba32817b9a3965ae255
#
_cell.length_a   1.000
_cell.length_b   1.000
_cell.length_c   1.000
_cell.angle_alpha   90.00
_cell.angle_beta   90.00
_cell.angle_gamma   90.00
#
_symmetry.space_group_name_H-M   'P 1'
#
loop_
_entity.id
_entity.type
_entity.pdbx_description
1 polymer ?
#
loop_
_entity_poly.entity_id
_entity_poly.type
_entity_poly.pdbx_seq_one_letter_code
_entity_poly.pdbx_strand_id
1 'polypeptide(L)'
;MSKTHFKSLMNPEFLGSYSLEDGKDIVLTIDFIRVEPVTGSDGKKENLPVCHWKENQKGMILNATNMKMIAKVLGSSYVEDWSGRQIQIGIEKVRAFGDLVEALRVRKFAPRTQTQGKTGSSELICEGCGQVIKAAYSLTPQQIWDNTFQKYGKHYCADCGVKANEATKK
;
A
#
# COMPACT_ATOMS: atom_id res chain seq x y z
N MET A 1 5.09 28.42 8.76
CA MET A 1 6.33 28.30 7.95
C MET A 1 6.76 26.84 7.99
N SER A 2 6.88 26.19 6.85
CA SER A 2 7.41 24.82 6.77
C SER A 2 8.91 24.84 7.03
N LYS A 3 9.40 23.98 7.92
CA LYS A 3 10.83 23.86 8.22
C LYS A 3 11.47 22.91 7.23
N THR A 4 12.55 23.34 6.58
CA THR A 4 13.32 22.48 5.67
C THR A 4 14.44 21.79 6.42
N HIS A 5 14.47 20.46 6.40
CA HIS A 5 15.55 19.72 7.04
C HIS A 5 16.83 19.85 6.19
N PHE A 6 17.98 20.15 6.85
CA PHE A 6 19.25 20.43 6.13
C PHE A 6 19.69 19.29 5.20
N LYS A 7 19.43 18.03 5.54
CA LYS A 7 19.78 16.87 4.68
C LYS A 7 19.04 16.86 3.34
N SER A 8 17.87 17.52 3.24
CA SER A 8 17.17 17.65 1.95
C SER A 8 17.93 18.55 0.96
N LEU A 9 18.81 19.41 1.48
CA LEU A 9 19.67 20.28 0.67
C LEU A 9 20.96 19.57 0.24
N MET A 10 21.38 18.52 0.98
CA MET A 10 22.60 17.77 0.67
C MET A 10 22.37 16.67 -0.38
N ASN A 11 21.19 16.07 -0.39
CA ASN A 11 20.82 15.04 -1.39
C ASN A 11 19.39 15.26 -1.88
N PRO A 12 19.18 16.24 -2.78
CA PRO A 12 17.83 16.59 -3.25
C PRO A 12 17.22 15.58 -4.22
N GLU A 13 18.02 14.67 -4.80
CA GLU A 13 17.58 13.78 -5.89
C GLU A 13 16.85 12.53 -5.41
N PHE A 14 17.17 12.04 -4.21
CA PHE A 14 16.65 10.78 -3.69
C PHE A 14 15.78 10.96 -2.44
N LEU A 15 14.91 9.99 -2.22
CA LEU A 15 14.07 9.90 -1.02
C LEU A 15 14.95 9.56 0.18
N GLY A 16 14.92 10.40 1.20
CA GLY A 16 15.63 10.22 2.47
C GLY A 16 14.66 10.16 3.66
N SER A 17 15.16 9.81 4.86
CA SER A 17 14.35 9.80 6.09
C SER A 17 13.69 11.16 6.38
N TYR A 18 14.38 12.23 6.02
CA TYR A 18 13.91 13.62 6.14
C TYR A 18 12.78 13.98 5.16
N SER A 19 12.49 13.14 4.18
CA SER A 19 11.43 13.38 3.19
C SER A 19 10.04 12.92 3.69
N LEU A 20 10.01 12.14 4.77
CA LEU A 20 8.75 11.69 5.37
C LEU A 20 8.30 12.71 6.43
N GLU A 21 7.17 13.38 6.18
CA GLU A 21 6.59 14.33 7.11
C GLU A 21 6.16 13.63 8.41
N ASP A 22 6.51 14.21 9.55
CA ASP A 22 6.15 13.74 10.91
C ASP A 22 6.47 12.25 11.17
N GLY A 23 7.44 11.67 10.45
CA GLY A 23 7.77 10.25 10.60
C GLY A 23 6.68 9.28 10.17
N LYS A 24 5.66 9.74 9.45
CA LYS A 24 4.58 8.89 8.94
C LYS A 24 5.07 7.98 7.83
N ASP A 25 4.62 6.74 7.89
CA ASP A 25 4.88 5.79 6.82
C ASP A 25 4.16 6.21 5.54
N ILE A 26 4.80 5.97 4.40
CA ILE A 26 4.21 6.17 3.07
C ILE A 26 4.04 4.84 2.35
N VAL A 27 3.01 4.74 1.52
CA VAL A 27 2.77 3.61 0.64
C VAL A 27 3.05 4.05 -0.78
N LEU A 28 3.95 3.34 -1.46
CA LEU A 28 4.36 3.64 -2.83
C LEU A 28 4.27 2.39 -3.69
N THR A 29 3.94 2.59 -4.96
CA THR A 29 3.87 1.54 -5.98
C THR A 29 5.19 1.51 -6.75
N ILE A 30 5.87 0.38 -6.75
CA ILE A 30 7.10 0.19 -7.51
C ILE A 30 6.77 0.30 -9.01
N ASP A 31 7.46 1.18 -9.72
CA ASP A 31 7.40 1.24 -11.17
C ASP A 31 8.49 0.34 -11.78
N PHE A 32 9.73 0.67 -11.53
CA PHE A 32 10.87 -0.15 -11.93
C PHE A 32 12.06 0.05 -10.98
N ILE A 33 13.03 -0.85 -11.04
CA ILE A 33 14.31 -0.74 -10.35
C ILE A 33 15.43 -0.80 -11.38
N ARG A 34 16.36 0.14 -11.26
CA ARG A 34 17.51 0.23 -12.16
C ARG A 34 18.77 0.59 -11.38
N VAL A 35 19.90 0.07 -11.85
CA VAL A 35 21.22 0.46 -11.33
C VAL A 35 21.62 1.77 -12.00
N GLU A 36 21.84 2.80 -11.20
CA GLU A 36 22.15 4.17 -11.66
C GLU A 36 23.41 4.72 -10.97
N PRO A 37 24.16 5.60 -11.61
CA PRO A 37 25.26 6.29 -10.98
C PRO A 37 24.75 7.29 -9.94
N VAL A 38 25.03 7.04 -8.68
CA VAL A 38 24.67 7.90 -7.54
C VAL A 38 25.94 8.55 -7.01
N THR A 39 25.89 9.86 -6.81
CA THR A 39 27.01 10.59 -6.19
C THR A 39 26.83 10.59 -4.67
N GLY A 40 27.76 9.96 -3.96
CA GLY A 40 27.79 9.93 -2.51
C GLY A 40 28.13 11.31 -1.91
N SER A 41 27.99 11.44 -0.60
CA SER A 41 28.36 12.67 0.15
C SER A 41 29.87 12.99 0.09
N ASP A 42 30.69 12.01 -0.24
CA ASP A 42 32.14 12.13 -0.46
C ASP A 42 32.51 12.50 -1.91
N GLY A 43 31.52 12.76 -2.75
CA GLY A 43 31.69 13.09 -4.16
C GLY A 43 32.02 11.90 -5.06
N LYS A 44 32.11 10.69 -4.53
CA LYS A 44 32.32 9.49 -5.33
C LYS A 44 31.05 9.04 -5.99
N LYS A 45 31.18 8.58 -7.25
CA LYS A 45 30.08 7.99 -7.99
C LYS A 45 30.10 6.47 -7.80
N GLU A 46 28.99 5.94 -7.36
CA GLU A 46 28.78 4.49 -7.22
C GLU A 46 27.53 4.08 -8.00
N ASN A 47 27.57 2.91 -8.64
CA ASN A 47 26.40 2.36 -9.29
C ASN A 47 25.54 1.62 -8.26
N LEU A 48 24.40 2.22 -7.90
CA LEU A 48 23.50 1.69 -6.88
C LEU A 48 22.11 1.39 -7.45
N PRO A 49 21.41 0.37 -6.93
CA PRO A 49 20.06 0.10 -7.32
C PRO A 49 19.12 1.19 -6.77
N VAL A 50 18.38 1.81 -7.68
CA VAL A 50 17.39 2.85 -7.37
C VAL A 50 15.99 2.33 -7.74
N CYS A 51 15.07 2.45 -6.78
CA CYS A 51 13.67 2.15 -6.98
C CYS A 51 12.92 3.41 -7.39
N HIS A 52 12.22 3.34 -8.51
CA HIS A 52 11.34 4.38 -9.02
C HIS A 52 9.88 4.01 -8.74
N TRP A 53 9.04 5.03 -8.56
CA TRP A 53 7.66 4.89 -8.14
C TRP A 53 6.70 5.36 -9.22
N LYS A 54 5.51 4.77 -9.26
CA LYS A 54 4.43 5.27 -10.14
C LYS A 54 3.88 6.61 -9.67
N GLU A 55 3.97 6.87 -8.39
CA GLU A 55 3.64 8.16 -7.79
C GLU A 55 4.75 9.18 -8.10
N ASN A 56 4.40 10.48 -8.13
CA ASN A 56 5.37 11.55 -8.34
C ASN A 56 6.26 11.76 -7.09
N GLN A 57 7.08 10.77 -6.79
CA GLN A 57 8.03 10.76 -5.68
C GLN A 57 9.46 10.55 -6.18
N LYS A 58 10.43 11.06 -5.42
CA LYS A 58 11.85 10.86 -5.70
C LYS A 58 12.21 9.39 -5.59
N GLY A 59 13.12 8.93 -6.44
CA GLY A 59 13.65 7.57 -6.36
C GLY A 59 14.27 7.26 -5.00
N MET A 60 14.26 6.01 -4.59
CA MET A 60 14.87 5.55 -3.35
C MET A 60 16.05 4.63 -3.65
N ILE A 61 17.23 4.96 -3.12
CA ILE A 61 18.40 4.08 -3.16
C ILE A 61 18.11 2.85 -2.30
N LEU A 62 18.19 1.67 -2.89
CA LEU A 62 17.96 0.41 -2.21
C LEU A 62 19.26 -0.16 -1.64
N ASN A 63 19.30 -0.34 -0.33
CA ASN A 63 20.32 -1.15 0.30
C ASN A 63 19.91 -2.63 0.39
N ALA A 64 20.87 -3.50 0.69
CA ALA A 64 20.63 -4.95 0.77
C ALA A 64 19.52 -5.32 1.78
N THR A 65 19.37 -4.58 2.87
CA THR A 65 18.32 -4.81 3.88
C THR A 65 16.93 -4.55 3.30
N ASN A 66 16.76 -3.43 2.59
CA ASN A 66 15.50 -3.07 1.96
C ASN A 66 15.16 -4.03 0.81
N MET A 67 16.12 -4.41 -0.03
CA MET A 67 15.89 -5.40 -1.10
C MET A 67 15.43 -6.75 -0.55
N LYS A 68 16.11 -7.27 0.49
CA LYS A 68 15.69 -8.51 1.17
C LYS A 68 14.29 -8.40 1.76
N MET A 69 13.92 -7.22 2.28
CA MET A 69 12.59 -7.00 2.84
C MET A 69 11.53 -6.95 1.75
N ILE A 70 11.79 -6.27 0.62
CA ILE A 70 10.87 -6.26 -0.53
C ILE A 70 10.65 -7.68 -1.04
N ALA A 71 11.72 -8.45 -1.26
CA ALA A 71 11.62 -9.84 -1.68
C ALA A 71 10.76 -10.68 -0.73
N LYS A 72 10.93 -10.51 0.57
CA LYS A 72 10.14 -11.21 1.60
C LYS A 72 8.66 -10.79 1.59
N VAL A 73 8.38 -9.49 1.49
CA VAL A 73 7.02 -8.94 1.53
C VAL A 73 6.24 -9.29 0.27
N LEU A 74 6.89 -9.23 -0.89
CA LEU A 74 6.26 -9.51 -2.19
C LEU A 74 6.30 -10.98 -2.60
N GLY A 75 7.10 -11.80 -1.90
CA GLY A 75 7.19 -13.26 -2.14
C GLY A 75 8.00 -13.63 -3.38
N SER A 76 8.78 -12.72 -3.94
CA SER A 76 9.68 -12.98 -5.08
C SER A 76 11.04 -12.33 -4.88
N SER A 77 12.10 -13.03 -5.30
CA SER A 77 13.47 -12.51 -5.32
C SER A 77 13.85 -11.84 -6.64
N TYR A 78 12.94 -11.80 -7.60
CA TYR A 78 13.15 -11.20 -8.90
C TYR A 78 12.55 -9.80 -8.96
N VAL A 79 13.35 -8.82 -9.36
CA VAL A 79 12.95 -7.41 -9.38
C VAL A 79 11.86 -7.10 -10.42
N GLU A 80 11.77 -7.91 -11.46
CA GLU A 80 10.74 -7.82 -12.50
C GLU A 80 9.34 -8.07 -11.92
N ASP A 81 9.23 -8.98 -10.93
CA ASP A 81 7.96 -9.31 -10.27
C ASP A 81 7.48 -8.22 -9.29
N TRP A 82 8.34 -7.25 -8.99
CA TRP A 82 8.02 -6.17 -8.05
C TRP A 82 7.30 -5.00 -8.71
N SER A 83 7.40 -4.86 -10.02
CA SER A 83 6.72 -3.79 -10.75
C SER A 83 5.20 -3.83 -10.54
N GLY A 84 4.60 -2.67 -10.31
CA GLY A 84 3.18 -2.54 -10.01
C GLY A 84 2.76 -2.97 -8.60
N ARG A 85 3.69 -3.46 -7.76
CA ARG A 85 3.38 -3.88 -6.38
C ARG A 85 3.59 -2.71 -5.42
N GLN A 86 2.77 -2.69 -4.37
CA GLN A 86 2.83 -1.66 -3.33
C GLN A 86 3.68 -2.13 -2.15
N ILE A 87 4.49 -1.24 -1.64
CA ILE A 87 5.25 -1.42 -0.39
C ILE A 87 5.04 -0.22 0.53
N GLN A 88 5.16 -0.47 1.82
CA GLN A 88 5.12 0.58 2.83
C GLN A 88 6.53 0.89 3.31
N ILE A 89 6.86 2.16 3.37
CA ILE A 89 8.17 2.66 3.76
C ILE A 89 8.00 3.57 4.96
N GLY A 90 8.84 3.39 5.95
CA GLY A 90 8.85 4.23 7.15
C GLY A 90 10.25 4.50 7.64
N ILE A 91 10.35 5.29 8.69
CA ILE A 91 11.61 5.62 9.35
C ILE A 91 11.87 4.60 10.47
N GLU A 92 13.11 4.13 10.54
CA GLU A 92 13.62 3.30 11.62
C GLU A 92 14.95 3.85 12.12
N LYS A 93 15.12 3.89 13.44
CA LYS A 93 16.39 4.23 14.06
C LYS A 93 17.30 3.02 14.02
N VAL A 94 18.40 3.14 13.32
CA VAL A 94 19.41 2.07 13.16
C VAL A 94 20.76 2.53 13.68
N ARG A 95 21.54 1.59 14.19
CA ARG A 95 22.95 1.89 14.51
C ARG A 95 23.78 1.78 13.24
N ALA A 96 24.45 2.88 12.89
CA ALA A 96 25.40 2.93 11.79
C ALA A 96 26.58 3.81 12.22
N PHE A 97 27.79 3.34 11.97
CA PHE A 97 29.03 4.05 12.29
C PHE A 97 29.18 4.46 13.78
N GLY A 98 28.60 3.67 14.70
CA GLY A 98 28.61 3.95 16.14
C GLY A 98 27.47 4.83 16.64
N ASP A 99 26.74 5.50 15.76
CA ASP A 99 25.65 6.42 16.09
C ASP A 99 24.26 5.85 15.75
N LEU A 100 23.25 6.42 16.40
CA LEU A 100 21.84 6.13 16.11
C LEU A 100 21.37 7.07 14.99
N VAL A 101 21.15 6.53 13.81
CA VAL A 101 20.72 7.30 12.63
C VAL A 101 19.35 6.87 12.16
N GLU A 102 18.61 7.80 11.59
CA GLU A 102 17.33 7.51 10.95
C GLU A 102 17.55 7.02 9.52
N ALA A 103 16.97 5.87 9.21
CA ALA A 103 17.05 5.26 7.89
C ALA A 103 15.65 4.90 7.38
N LEU A 104 15.46 5.01 6.06
CA LEU A 104 14.27 4.47 5.41
C LEU A 104 14.30 2.94 5.44
N ARG A 105 13.17 2.36 5.84
CA ARG A 105 12.98 0.90 5.89
C ARG A 105 11.66 0.50 5.28
N VAL A 106 11.72 -0.51 4.45
CA VAL A 106 10.52 -1.21 3.96
C VAL A 106 9.92 -1.99 5.12
N ARG A 107 8.62 -1.84 5.35
CA ARG A 107 7.91 -2.52 6.43
C ARG A 107 7.74 -4.02 6.13
N LYS A 108 7.64 -4.82 7.19
CA LYS A 108 7.58 -6.30 7.14
C LYS A 108 6.27 -6.87 6.59
N PHE A 109 5.34 -6.02 6.23
CA PHE A 109 4.02 -6.40 5.71
C PHE A 109 3.75 -5.61 4.44
N ALA A 110 3.07 -6.25 3.49
CA ALA A 110 2.48 -5.54 2.38
C ALA A 110 1.48 -4.52 2.94
N PRO A 111 1.44 -3.29 2.42
CA PRO A 111 0.40 -2.37 2.84
C PRO A 111 -0.91 -3.10 2.68
N ARG A 112 -1.69 -3.16 3.75
CA ARG A 112 -3.12 -3.41 3.56
C ARG A 112 -3.53 -2.32 2.60
N THR A 113 -3.98 -2.70 1.43
CA THR A 113 -4.64 -1.79 0.52
C THR A 113 -5.76 -1.17 1.35
N GLN A 114 -5.45 -0.05 2.03
CA GLN A 114 -6.47 0.94 2.18
C GLN A 114 -6.69 1.33 0.73
N THR A 115 -7.64 0.68 0.10
CA THR A 115 -8.42 1.31 -0.92
C THR A 115 -8.81 2.64 -0.28
N GLN A 116 -7.92 3.66 -0.41
CA GLN A 116 -8.43 5.00 -0.45
C GLN A 116 -9.49 4.91 -1.50
N GLY A 117 -10.74 4.95 -1.00
CA GLY A 117 -11.88 4.88 -1.85
C GLY A 117 -11.74 5.87 -3.00
N LYS A 118 -11.24 5.41 -4.15
CA LYS A 118 -12.08 5.57 -5.29
C LYS A 118 -13.28 4.73 -4.93
N THR A 119 -14.32 5.39 -4.49
CA THR A 119 -15.69 5.03 -4.73
C THR A 119 -15.88 4.76 -6.23
N GLY A 120 -15.29 3.67 -6.70
CA GLY A 120 -15.91 2.78 -7.60
C GLY A 120 -16.67 1.87 -6.66
N SER A 121 -17.81 2.31 -6.18
CA SER A 121 -18.84 1.45 -5.71
C SER A 121 -19.17 0.56 -6.90
N SER A 122 -18.62 -0.66 -6.96
CA SER A 122 -19.45 -1.75 -7.36
C SER A 122 -20.55 -1.74 -6.30
N GLU A 123 -21.55 -0.90 -6.55
CA GLU A 123 -22.76 -0.85 -5.75
C GLU A 123 -23.23 -2.28 -5.68
N LEU A 124 -23.19 -2.87 -4.48
CA LEU A 124 -23.70 -4.22 -4.28
C LEU A 124 -25.19 -4.15 -4.58
N ILE A 125 -25.57 -4.57 -5.78
CA ILE A 125 -26.93 -4.44 -6.30
C ILE A 125 -27.71 -5.69 -5.96
N CYS A 126 -28.86 -5.53 -5.33
CA CYS A 126 -29.77 -6.62 -5.02
C CYS A 126 -30.33 -7.24 -6.32
N GLU A 127 -30.14 -8.54 -6.50
CA GLU A 127 -30.69 -9.28 -7.65
C GLU A 127 -32.21 -9.40 -7.64
N GLY A 128 -32.84 -9.11 -6.48
CA GLY A 128 -34.31 -9.18 -6.36
C GLY A 128 -35.04 -7.90 -6.72
N CYS A 129 -34.50 -6.73 -6.36
CA CYS A 129 -35.16 -5.43 -6.59
C CYS A 129 -34.29 -4.41 -7.36
N GLY A 130 -33.06 -4.75 -7.74
CA GLY A 130 -32.16 -3.88 -8.48
C GLY A 130 -31.63 -2.66 -7.70
N GLN A 131 -31.89 -2.59 -6.39
CA GLN A 131 -31.42 -1.49 -5.56
C GLN A 131 -30.10 -1.79 -4.87
N VAL A 132 -29.36 -0.73 -4.51
CA VAL A 132 -28.10 -0.84 -3.75
C VAL A 132 -28.37 -1.44 -2.37
N ILE A 133 -27.61 -2.46 -2.00
CA ILE A 133 -27.71 -3.09 -0.69
C ILE A 133 -27.12 -2.15 0.37
N LYS A 134 -27.96 -1.77 1.32
CA LYS A 134 -27.60 -0.90 2.47
C LYS A 134 -27.38 -1.74 3.73
N ALA A 135 -26.61 -1.22 4.67
CA ALA A 135 -26.47 -1.82 5.99
C ALA A 135 -27.82 -1.97 6.68
N ALA A 136 -28.11 -3.14 7.26
CA ALA A 136 -29.34 -3.44 7.99
C ALA A 136 -29.08 -4.51 9.07
N TYR A 137 -29.85 -4.51 10.13
CA TYR A 137 -29.78 -5.48 11.23
C TYR A 137 -28.36 -5.65 11.82
N SER A 138 -27.63 -4.53 11.99
CA SER A 138 -26.24 -4.50 12.45
C SER A 138 -25.21 -5.22 11.56
N LEU A 139 -25.60 -5.53 10.31
CA LEU A 139 -24.74 -6.12 9.29
C LEU A 139 -24.32 -5.07 8.25
N THR A 140 -23.08 -5.17 7.80
CA THR A 140 -22.58 -4.33 6.70
C THR A 140 -23.17 -4.79 5.37
N PRO A 141 -23.22 -3.94 4.32
CA PRO A 141 -23.70 -4.34 2.99
C PRO A 141 -23.01 -5.59 2.45
N GLN A 142 -21.70 -5.74 2.69
CA GLN A 142 -20.92 -6.91 2.27
C GLN A 142 -21.37 -8.19 3.02
N GLN A 143 -21.60 -8.10 4.31
CA GLN A 143 -22.07 -9.24 5.10
C GLN A 143 -23.48 -9.68 4.67
N ILE A 144 -24.36 -8.74 4.32
CA ILE A 144 -25.69 -9.04 3.79
C ILE A 144 -25.57 -9.75 2.43
N TRP A 145 -24.69 -9.24 1.55
CA TRP A 145 -24.38 -9.82 0.25
C TRP A 145 -23.92 -11.28 0.38
N ASP A 146 -22.92 -11.53 1.21
CA ASP A 146 -22.35 -12.86 1.41
C ASP A 146 -23.35 -13.84 2.07
N ASN A 147 -24.05 -13.39 3.12
CA ASN A 147 -25.03 -14.21 3.84
C ASN A 147 -26.23 -14.62 2.97
N THR A 148 -26.71 -13.70 2.14
CA THR A 148 -27.85 -14.01 1.26
C THR A 148 -27.44 -14.94 0.12
N PHE A 149 -26.21 -14.81 -0.38
CA PHE A 149 -25.68 -15.73 -1.38
C PHE A 149 -25.51 -17.15 -0.81
N GLN A 150 -24.94 -17.30 0.38
CA GLN A 150 -24.80 -18.60 1.04
C GLN A 150 -26.14 -19.28 1.29
N LYS A 151 -27.17 -18.49 1.63
CA LYS A 151 -28.48 -19.04 2.00
C LYS A 151 -29.42 -19.30 0.82
N TYR A 152 -29.36 -18.46 -0.21
CA TYR A 152 -30.32 -18.46 -1.32
C TYR A 152 -29.68 -18.64 -2.69
N GLY A 153 -28.35 -18.69 -2.79
CA GLY A 153 -27.65 -18.73 -4.08
C GLY A 153 -27.78 -17.46 -4.90
N LYS A 154 -28.28 -16.36 -4.30
CA LYS A 154 -28.50 -15.05 -4.92
C LYS A 154 -28.18 -13.93 -3.94
N HIS A 155 -27.78 -12.78 -4.46
CA HIS A 155 -27.46 -11.61 -3.67
C HIS A 155 -28.68 -10.73 -3.45
N TYR A 156 -29.23 -10.74 -2.25
CA TYR A 156 -30.41 -9.97 -1.89
C TYR A 156 -30.11 -8.86 -0.88
N CYS A 157 -30.85 -7.74 -0.93
CA CYS A 157 -30.91 -6.80 0.18
C CYS A 157 -31.69 -7.43 1.36
N ALA A 158 -31.63 -6.79 2.51
CA ALA A 158 -32.29 -7.28 3.72
C ALA A 158 -33.81 -7.59 3.50
N ASP A 159 -34.52 -6.69 2.83
CA ASP A 159 -35.94 -6.83 2.56
C ASP A 159 -36.25 -7.96 1.57
N CYS A 160 -35.47 -8.10 0.52
CA CYS A 160 -35.63 -9.19 -0.44
C CYS A 160 -35.22 -10.54 0.16
N GLY A 161 -34.24 -10.57 1.04
CA GLY A 161 -33.85 -11.78 1.78
C GLY A 161 -34.97 -12.27 2.72
N VAL A 162 -35.67 -11.36 3.38
CA VAL A 162 -36.85 -11.71 4.21
C VAL A 162 -37.97 -12.33 3.37
N LYS A 163 -38.31 -11.70 2.25
CA LYS A 163 -39.34 -12.22 1.31
C LYS A 163 -38.97 -13.59 0.74
N ALA A 164 -37.70 -13.80 0.41
CA ALA A 164 -37.19 -15.10 -0.06
C ALA A 164 -37.30 -16.19 1.03
N ASN A 165 -37.08 -15.81 2.30
CA ASN A 165 -37.20 -16.73 3.44
C ASN A 165 -38.66 -17.17 3.70
N GLU A 166 -39.63 -16.29 3.48
CA GLU A 166 -41.04 -16.58 3.61
C GLU A 166 -41.53 -17.51 2.48
N ALA A 167 -40.99 -17.34 1.26
CA ALA A 167 -41.35 -18.20 0.11
C ALA A 167 -40.81 -19.62 0.25
N THR A 168 -39.72 -19.83 1.04
CA THR A 168 -39.11 -21.17 1.24
C THR A 168 -39.78 -21.96 2.39
N LYS A 169 -40.71 -21.36 3.14
CA LYS A 169 -41.43 -21.98 4.27
C LYS A 169 -42.83 -22.51 3.91
N LYS A 170 -43.21 -22.52 2.63
CA LYS A 170 -44.47 -23.09 2.16
C LYS A 170 -44.31 -24.47 1.55
#